data_a3e10af276af908dc0379cb322014c66
#
_entry.id   a3e10af276af908dc0379cb322014c66
#
_cell.length_a   1.000
_cell.length_b   1.000
_cell.length_c   1.000
_cell.angle_alpha   90.00
_cell.angle_beta   90.00
_cell.angle_gamma   90.00
#
_symmetry.space_group_name_H-M   'P 1'
#
loop_
_entity.id
_entity.type
_entity.pdbx_description
1 polymer ?
#
loop_
_entity_poly.entity_id
_entity_poly.type
_entity_poly.pdbx_seq_one_letter_code
_entity_poly.pdbx_strand_id
1 'polypeptide(L)'
;CRRCHPSHPKSPVTEPFLPQEVIRRKREGKALGTDEVDQFIGALASGDLSDAQVGAFAMAVCLQGMTASECAALTIAMRDSGEVLHWDRQRLRGPVIDKHSTGGVGDCVSLMLAPMLAACGAHVPMISGRGLGHTGGTLDKLSSIPGYQIQPPLAVFFQTVETAGCAIIGPTPDLAPADGRLYAIRDVTATVESVPLITASILSKKLASGLDALVMDIKTGNGAVTPEMSAAGTLAESLVNTAGRAGLKTTA
;
A
#
# COMPACT_ATOMS: atom_id res chain seq x y z
N CYS A 1 -39.45 -37.43 36.68
CA CYS A 1 -38.61 -36.26 36.47
C CYS A 1 -37.63 -36.52 35.35
N ARG A 2 -37.91 -36.04 34.10
CA ARG A 2 -36.98 -36.06 32.98
C ARG A 2 -36.20 -34.73 33.06
N ARG A 3 -34.89 -34.81 33.25
CA ARG A 3 -33.98 -33.66 33.20
C ARG A 3 -33.82 -33.21 31.73
N CYS A 4 -34.33 -32.00 31.44
CA CYS A 4 -33.99 -31.34 30.17
C CYS A 4 -32.52 -30.95 30.22
N HIS A 5 -31.72 -31.47 29.29
CA HIS A 5 -30.37 -30.96 29.02
C HIS A 5 -30.48 -29.63 28.23
N PRO A 6 -29.83 -28.57 28.65
CA PRO A 6 -29.76 -27.37 27.83
C PRO A 6 -28.91 -27.67 26.57
N SER A 7 -29.53 -27.46 25.42
CA SER A 7 -28.84 -27.50 24.14
C SER A 7 -27.78 -26.37 24.11
N HIS A 8 -26.49 -26.74 24.02
CA HIS A 8 -25.43 -25.78 23.73
C HIS A 8 -25.70 -25.12 22.38
N PRO A 9 -25.59 -23.80 22.27
CA PRO A 9 -25.63 -23.15 20.97
C PRO A 9 -24.47 -23.67 20.15
N LYS A 10 -24.78 -24.22 18.96
CA LYS A 10 -23.78 -24.59 17.98
C LYS A 10 -23.02 -23.34 17.60
N SER A 11 -21.71 -23.36 17.78
CA SER A 11 -20.81 -22.33 17.24
C SER A 11 -21.15 -22.11 15.76
N PRO A 12 -21.16 -20.86 15.26
CA PRO A 12 -21.41 -20.62 13.85
C PRO A 12 -20.37 -21.40 13.05
N VAL A 13 -20.85 -22.26 12.16
CA VAL A 13 -20.00 -22.95 11.18
C VAL A 13 -19.50 -21.85 10.24
N THR A 14 -18.27 -21.40 10.44
CA THR A 14 -17.61 -20.52 9.47
C THR A 14 -17.50 -21.32 8.18
N GLU A 15 -18.17 -20.84 7.13
CA GLU A 15 -18.02 -21.43 5.80
C GLU A 15 -16.54 -21.49 5.43
N PRO A 16 -16.07 -22.60 4.82
CA PRO A 16 -14.67 -22.69 4.44
C PRO A 16 -14.36 -21.61 3.40
N PHE A 17 -13.23 -20.89 3.59
CA PHE A 17 -12.77 -19.90 2.64
C PHE A 17 -12.48 -20.55 1.28
N LEU A 18 -13.14 -20.05 0.24
CA LEU A 18 -12.98 -20.49 -1.14
C LEU A 18 -12.55 -19.31 -2.02
N PRO A 19 -11.26 -19.20 -2.38
CA PRO A 19 -10.75 -18.08 -3.17
C PRO A 19 -11.50 -17.86 -4.47
N GLN A 20 -11.92 -18.93 -5.14
CA GLN A 20 -12.67 -18.86 -6.39
C GLN A 20 -14.05 -18.21 -6.23
N GLU A 21 -14.67 -18.28 -5.05
CA GLU A 21 -15.94 -17.60 -4.78
C GLU A 21 -15.74 -16.08 -4.65
N VAL A 22 -14.67 -15.63 -4.00
CA VAL A 22 -14.29 -14.22 -3.92
C VAL A 22 -14.04 -13.68 -5.33
N ILE A 23 -13.28 -14.41 -6.16
CA ILE A 23 -13.01 -14.03 -7.55
C ILE A 23 -14.31 -13.97 -8.35
N ARG A 24 -15.18 -14.99 -8.21
CA ARG A 24 -16.46 -15.04 -8.92
C ARG A 24 -17.36 -13.88 -8.56
N ARG A 25 -17.51 -13.57 -7.26
CA ARG A 25 -18.32 -12.43 -6.79
C ARG A 25 -17.80 -11.12 -7.35
N LYS A 26 -16.50 -10.89 -7.31
CA LYS A 26 -15.90 -9.69 -7.86
C LYS A 26 -16.10 -9.59 -9.38
N ARG A 27 -15.87 -10.68 -10.11
CA ARG A 27 -16.11 -10.77 -11.56
C ARG A 27 -17.56 -10.43 -11.93
N GLU A 28 -18.53 -10.79 -11.08
CA GLU A 28 -19.96 -10.49 -11.28
C GLU A 28 -20.34 -9.06 -10.84
N GLY A 29 -19.36 -8.23 -10.45
CA GLY A 29 -19.60 -6.84 -10.03
C GLY A 29 -20.16 -6.73 -8.60
N LYS A 30 -20.17 -7.80 -7.82
CA LYS A 30 -20.64 -7.75 -6.43
C LYS A 30 -19.56 -7.18 -5.52
N ALA A 31 -19.97 -6.38 -4.54
CA ALA A 31 -19.09 -5.90 -3.51
C ALA A 31 -18.64 -7.05 -2.58
N LEU A 32 -17.36 -7.02 -2.20
CA LEU A 32 -16.76 -7.96 -1.26
C LEU A 32 -16.87 -7.41 0.17
N GLY A 33 -17.12 -8.29 1.12
CA GLY A 33 -17.06 -7.96 2.54
C GLY A 33 -15.60 -7.83 3.02
N THR A 34 -15.40 -7.11 4.14
CA THR A 34 -14.07 -6.96 4.74
C THR A 34 -13.44 -8.32 5.02
N ASP A 35 -14.17 -9.25 5.64
CA ASP A 35 -13.68 -10.59 5.98
C ASP A 35 -13.24 -11.40 4.73
N GLU A 36 -13.95 -11.24 3.61
CA GLU A 36 -13.58 -11.90 2.35
C GLU A 36 -12.27 -11.35 1.78
N VAL A 37 -12.09 -10.03 1.87
CA VAL A 37 -10.85 -9.36 1.45
C VAL A 37 -9.70 -9.77 2.36
N ASP A 38 -9.89 -9.76 3.68
CA ASP A 38 -8.88 -10.13 4.67
C ASP A 38 -8.42 -11.58 4.48
N GLN A 39 -9.36 -12.52 4.31
CA GLN A 39 -9.04 -13.93 4.06
C GLN A 39 -8.29 -14.12 2.73
N PHE A 40 -8.71 -13.41 1.67
CA PHE A 40 -8.05 -13.49 0.38
C PHE A 40 -6.61 -12.97 0.44
N ILE A 41 -6.40 -11.81 1.08
CA ILE A 41 -5.06 -11.22 1.23
C ILE A 41 -4.19 -12.01 2.20
N GLY A 42 -4.77 -12.58 3.26
CA GLY A 42 -4.07 -13.51 4.15
C GLY A 42 -3.56 -14.75 3.39
N ALA A 43 -4.40 -15.37 2.57
CA ALA A 43 -4.03 -16.51 1.71
C ALA A 43 -3.02 -16.11 0.61
N LEU A 44 -3.07 -14.86 0.12
CA LEU A 44 -2.05 -14.32 -0.78
C LEU A 44 -0.70 -14.22 -0.06
N ALA A 45 -0.67 -13.65 1.13
CA ALA A 45 0.56 -13.46 1.90
C ALA A 45 1.21 -14.78 2.33
N SER A 46 0.40 -15.78 2.74
CA SER A 46 0.89 -17.11 3.13
C SER A 46 1.36 -17.98 1.96
N GLY A 47 1.01 -17.60 0.72
CA GLY A 47 1.37 -18.40 -0.47
C GLY A 47 0.35 -19.47 -0.85
N ASP A 48 -0.81 -19.50 -0.20
CA ASP A 48 -1.86 -20.51 -0.44
C ASP A 48 -2.64 -20.25 -1.74
N LEU A 49 -2.52 -19.05 -2.33
CA LEU A 49 -3.11 -18.75 -3.64
C LEU A 49 -2.11 -18.99 -4.76
N SER A 50 -2.60 -19.58 -5.85
CA SER A 50 -1.82 -19.62 -7.10
C SER A 50 -1.78 -18.24 -7.77
N ASP A 51 -0.75 -17.98 -8.56
CA ASP A 51 -0.63 -16.74 -9.33
C ASP A 51 -1.79 -16.55 -10.31
N ALA A 52 -2.35 -17.66 -10.82
CA ALA A 52 -3.55 -17.64 -11.66
C ALA A 52 -4.79 -17.10 -10.92
N GLN A 53 -4.99 -17.49 -9.64
CA GLN A 53 -6.08 -16.97 -8.82
C GLN A 53 -5.89 -15.49 -8.50
N VAL A 54 -4.67 -15.08 -8.17
CA VAL A 54 -4.34 -13.68 -7.90
C VAL A 54 -4.49 -12.82 -9.15
N GLY A 55 -4.03 -13.29 -10.30
CA GLY A 55 -4.22 -12.61 -11.59
C GLY A 55 -5.69 -12.48 -11.97
N ALA A 56 -6.50 -13.53 -11.77
CA ALA A 56 -7.93 -13.48 -12.00
C ALA A 56 -8.65 -12.48 -11.08
N PHE A 57 -8.26 -12.41 -9.81
CA PHE A 57 -8.76 -11.40 -8.87
C PHE A 57 -8.38 -9.97 -9.32
N ALA A 58 -7.11 -9.75 -9.66
CA ALA A 58 -6.63 -8.45 -10.12
C ALA A 58 -7.37 -7.99 -11.39
N MET A 59 -7.60 -8.90 -12.34
CA MET A 59 -8.37 -8.60 -13.56
C MET A 59 -9.84 -8.32 -13.25
N ALA A 60 -10.47 -9.08 -12.33
CA ALA A 60 -11.83 -8.81 -11.90
C ALA A 60 -11.97 -7.42 -11.26
N VAL A 61 -11.01 -7.02 -10.42
CA VAL A 61 -10.97 -5.67 -9.85
C VAL A 61 -10.72 -4.60 -10.94
N CYS A 62 -9.84 -4.88 -11.90
CA CYS A 62 -9.56 -3.95 -13.00
C CYS A 62 -10.80 -3.64 -13.82
N LEU A 63 -11.62 -4.66 -14.11
CA LEU A 63 -12.82 -4.54 -14.94
C LEU A 63 -14.04 -4.00 -14.18
N GLN A 64 -14.22 -4.38 -12.92
CA GLN A 64 -15.40 -4.06 -12.12
C GLN A 64 -15.18 -2.90 -11.13
N GLY A 65 -13.93 -2.50 -10.91
CA GLY A 65 -13.59 -1.55 -9.87
C GLY A 65 -13.80 -2.08 -8.45
N MET A 66 -13.67 -1.21 -7.48
CA MET A 66 -13.97 -1.43 -6.07
C MET A 66 -14.74 -0.25 -5.49
N THR A 67 -15.61 -0.51 -4.55
CA THR A 67 -16.19 0.53 -3.70
C THR A 67 -15.11 1.11 -2.78
N ALA A 68 -15.34 2.30 -2.24
CA ALA A 68 -14.41 2.92 -1.29
C ALA A 68 -14.16 2.04 -0.05
N SER A 69 -15.17 1.27 0.38
CA SER A 69 -15.04 0.35 1.52
C SER A 69 -14.19 -0.86 1.17
N GLU A 70 -14.36 -1.45 -0.01
CA GLU A 70 -13.51 -2.55 -0.50
C GLU A 70 -12.05 -2.10 -0.65
N CYS A 71 -11.82 -0.92 -1.23
CA CYS A 71 -10.48 -0.38 -1.41
C CYS A 71 -9.77 -0.13 -0.06
N ALA A 72 -10.51 0.37 0.94
CA ALA A 72 -9.99 0.54 2.29
C ALA A 72 -9.69 -0.81 2.96
N ALA A 73 -10.58 -1.79 2.86
CA ALA A 73 -10.36 -3.14 3.37
C ALA A 73 -9.12 -3.78 2.72
N LEU A 74 -9.00 -3.71 1.39
CA LEU A 74 -7.84 -4.22 0.68
C LEU A 74 -6.54 -3.54 1.14
N THR A 75 -6.57 -2.22 1.31
CA THR A 75 -5.41 -1.44 1.78
C THR A 75 -4.96 -1.87 3.18
N ILE A 76 -5.92 -2.02 4.09
CA ILE A 76 -5.67 -2.42 5.49
C ILE A 76 -5.16 -3.87 5.54
N ALA A 77 -5.81 -4.80 4.84
CA ALA A 77 -5.39 -6.20 4.77
C ALA A 77 -3.96 -6.35 4.22
N MET A 78 -3.62 -5.58 3.18
CA MET A 78 -2.26 -5.56 2.62
C MET A 78 -1.24 -4.97 3.60
N ARG A 79 -1.59 -3.90 4.34
CA ARG A 79 -0.75 -3.36 5.41
C ARG A 79 -0.48 -4.41 6.48
N ASP A 80 -1.53 -5.07 6.96
CA ASP A 80 -1.49 -6.01 8.08
C ASP A 80 -0.93 -7.39 7.69
N SER A 81 -0.64 -7.61 6.42
CA SER A 81 0.07 -8.80 5.95
C SER A 81 1.54 -8.86 6.40
N GLY A 82 2.10 -7.76 6.91
CA GLY A 82 3.48 -7.65 7.37
C GLY A 82 3.62 -6.76 8.61
N GLU A 83 4.82 -6.25 8.80
CA GLU A 83 5.11 -5.36 9.93
C GLU A 83 4.55 -3.95 9.70
N VAL A 84 4.08 -3.32 10.78
CA VAL A 84 3.76 -1.90 10.84
C VAL A 84 4.78 -1.21 11.73
N LEU A 85 5.45 -0.20 11.18
CA LEU A 85 6.50 0.50 11.91
C LEU A 85 5.91 1.36 13.03
N HIS A 86 6.53 1.28 14.20
CA HIS A 86 6.17 2.07 15.37
C HIS A 86 7.34 2.97 15.76
N TRP A 87 7.10 4.28 15.78
CA TRP A 87 8.09 5.28 16.10
C TRP A 87 8.06 5.63 17.59
N ASP A 88 9.23 5.62 18.25
CA ASP A 88 9.36 6.07 19.64
C ASP A 88 9.15 7.59 19.71
N ARG A 89 7.98 8.02 20.15
CA ARG A 89 7.60 9.44 20.26
C ARG A 89 8.37 10.21 21.34
N GLN A 90 9.11 9.54 22.20
CA GLN A 90 10.02 10.20 23.15
C GLN A 90 11.33 10.59 22.46
N ARG A 91 11.74 9.85 21.45
CA ARG A 91 12.94 10.14 20.65
C ARG A 91 12.64 11.08 19.47
N LEU A 92 11.52 10.87 18.80
CA LEU A 92 11.08 11.70 17.69
C LEU A 92 10.22 12.87 18.21
N ARG A 93 10.81 14.05 18.32
CA ARG A 93 10.12 15.26 18.87
C ARG A 93 9.22 15.98 17.86
N GLY A 94 9.23 15.59 16.60
CA GLY A 94 8.45 16.16 15.51
C GLY A 94 7.45 15.18 14.92
N PRO A 95 6.59 15.65 13.98
CA PRO A 95 5.66 14.78 13.27
C PRO A 95 6.41 13.82 12.34
N VAL A 96 5.89 12.59 12.21
CA VAL A 96 6.36 11.60 11.25
C VAL A 96 5.51 11.73 9.99
N ILE A 97 6.09 12.25 8.94
CA ILE A 97 5.37 12.59 7.70
C ILE A 97 6.09 12.05 6.47
N ASP A 98 5.34 11.88 5.40
CA ASP A 98 5.92 11.47 4.12
C ASP A 98 5.19 12.13 2.95
N LYS A 99 5.83 12.06 1.79
CA LYS A 99 5.27 12.43 0.50
C LYS A 99 5.44 11.27 -0.46
N HIS A 100 4.39 10.94 -1.21
CA HIS A 100 4.47 9.95 -2.27
C HIS A 100 4.13 10.57 -3.61
N SER A 101 4.98 10.32 -4.60
CA SER A 101 4.74 10.74 -6.00
C SER A 101 4.17 9.59 -6.80
N THR A 102 3.24 9.87 -7.69
CA THR A 102 2.76 8.89 -8.68
C THR A 102 3.78 8.60 -9.78
N GLY A 103 4.87 9.37 -9.81
CA GLY A 103 5.99 9.16 -10.72
C GLY A 103 5.83 9.88 -12.06
N GLY A 104 6.93 9.99 -12.74
CA GLY A 104 7.04 10.64 -14.05
C GLY A 104 8.49 10.92 -14.42
N VAL A 105 8.71 11.36 -15.64
CA VAL A 105 10.03 11.73 -16.15
C VAL A 105 10.58 12.95 -15.39
N GLY A 106 11.77 12.85 -14.84
CA GLY A 106 12.47 13.97 -14.20
C GLY A 106 12.02 14.30 -12.78
N ASP A 107 11.18 13.48 -12.14
CA ASP A 107 10.76 13.71 -10.75
C ASP A 107 11.91 13.49 -9.75
N CYS A 108 12.48 14.58 -9.26
CA CYS A 108 13.53 14.61 -8.25
C CYS A 108 13.06 15.22 -6.92
N VAL A 109 11.78 15.54 -6.76
CA VAL A 109 11.26 16.30 -5.61
C VAL A 109 11.56 15.61 -4.29
N SER A 110 11.40 14.29 -4.21
CA SER A 110 11.61 13.52 -2.97
C SER A 110 13.02 13.68 -2.40
N LEU A 111 14.04 13.74 -3.27
CA LEU A 111 15.45 13.85 -2.85
C LEU A 111 15.76 15.17 -2.13
N MET A 112 15.12 16.25 -2.56
CA MET A 112 15.27 17.57 -1.96
C MET A 112 14.33 17.76 -0.78
N LEU A 113 13.10 17.29 -0.90
CA LEU A 113 12.04 17.54 0.07
C LEU A 113 12.30 16.83 1.41
N ALA A 114 12.77 15.59 1.40
CA ALA A 114 13.00 14.84 2.63
C ALA A 114 13.96 15.56 3.60
N PRO A 115 15.17 15.99 3.21
CA PRO A 115 16.05 16.73 4.10
C PRO A 115 15.52 18.14 4.44
N MET A 116 14.76 18.80 3.56
CA MET A 116 14.12 20.09 3.89
C MET A 116 13.10 19.95 5.01
N LEU A 117 12.24 18.93 4.96
CA LEU A 117 11.26 18.65 6.01
C LEU A 117 11.94 18.27 7.32
N ALA A 118 13.03 17.49 7.27
CA ALA A 118 13.83 17.16 8.44
C ALA A 118 14.45 18.43 9.06
N ALA A 119 14.98 19.34 8.26
CA ALA A 119 15.50 20.62 8.73
C ALA A 119 14.41 21.51 9.36
N CYS A 120 13.15 21.33 8.99
CA CYS A 120 11.99 21.98 9.61
C CYS A 120 11.47 21.25 10.87
N GLY A 121 12.14 20.19 11.32
CA GLY A 121 11.80 19.46 12.55
C GLY A 121 10.83 18.29 12.37
N ALA A 122 10.51 17.90 11.15
CA ALA A 122 9.76 16.67 10.88
C ALA A 122 10.68 15.45 10.80
N HIS A 123 10.10 14.25 10.92
CA HIS A 123 10.77 12.99 10.65
C HIS A 123 10.18 12.35 9.40
N VAL A 124 11.04 12.00 8.43
CA VAL A 124 10.62 11.58 7.10
C VAL A 124 11.14 10.17 6.78
N PRO A 125 10.43 9.12 7.22
CA PRO A 125 10.78 7.73 6.90
C PRO A 125 10.24 7.36 5.51
N MET A 126 10.87 7.86 4.46
CA MET A 126 10.38 7.70 3.09
C MET A 126 10.66 6.32 2.54
N ILE A 127 9.60 5.55 2.31
CA ILE A 127 9.66 4.29 1.57
C ILE A 127 9.21 4.56 0.15
N SER A 128 10.11 4.40 -0.80
CA SER A 128 9.93 4.75 -2.21
C SER A 128 10.09 3.54 -3.13
N GLY A 129 9.76 3.70 -4.39
CA GLY A 129 9.84 2.66 -5.42
C GLY A 129 10.89 2.92 -6.50
N ARG A 130 11.08 1.90 -7.33
CA ARG A 130 11.75 2.03 -8.63
C ARG A 130 10.81 2.67 -9.64
N GLY A 131 11.35 3.15 -10.75
CA GLY A 131 10.56 3.67 -11.86
C GLY A 131 9.71 2.60 -12.54
N LEU A 132 8.63 3.04 -13.16
CA LEU A 132 7.76 2.22 -14.00
C LEU A 132 8.06 2.49 -15.48
N GLY A 133 8.05 1.44 -16.28
CA GLY A 133 8.26 1.53 -17.74
C GLY A 133 9.55 2.28 -18.10
N HIS A 134 9.40 3.41 -18.80
CA HIS A 134 10.52 4.24 -19.28
C HIS A 134 11.00 5.29 -18.27
N THR A 135 10.46 5.32 -17.04
CA THR A 135 10.82 6.32 -16.02
C THR A 135 11.87 5.76 -15.06
N GLY A 136 12.72 6.65 -14.52
CA GLY A 136 13.58 6.35 -13.39
C GLY A 136 12.90 6.77 -12.08
N GLY A 137 12.73 5.83 -11.12
CA GLY A 137 12.18 6.11 -9.80
C GLY A 137 13.20 6.75 -8.86
N THR A 138 12.73 7.11 -7.67
CA THR A 138 13.58 7.69 -6.62
C THR A 138 14.72 6.73 -6.23
N LEU A 139 14.42 5.43 -6.10
CA LEU A 139 15.46 4.44 -5.76
C LEU A 139 16.49 4.26 -6.86
N ASP A 140 16.10 4.36 -8.14
CA ASP A 140 17.04 4.24 -9.26
C ASP A 140 18.06 5.38 -9.23
N LYS A 141 17.63 6.59 -8.86
CA LYS A 141 18.51 7.74 -8.68
C LYS A 141 19.45 7.56 -7.48
N LEU A 142 18.93 7.10 -6.35
CA LEU A 142 19.73 6.88 -5.14
C LEU A 142 20.74 5.74 -5.32
N SER A 143 20.39 4.68 -6.02
CA SER A 143 21.30 3.57 -6.31
C SER A 143 22.47 3.96 -7.24
N SER A 144 22.38 5.10 -7.92
CA SER A 144 23.50 5.65 -8.69
C SER A 144 24.57 6.34 -7.84
N ILE A 145 24.28 6.59 -6.56
CA ILE A 145 25.22 7.18 -5.60
C ILE A 145 26.10 6.06 -5.04
N PRO A 146 27.44 6.08 -5.24
CA PRO A 146 28.31 5.04 -4.72
C PRO A 146 28.16 4.85 -3.20
N GLY A 147 27.91 3.62 -2.77
CA GLY A 147 27.76 3.27 -1.35
C GLY A 147 26.38 3.49 -0.75
N TYR A 148 25.43 4.08 -1.47
CA TYR A 148 24.06 4.24 -0.98
C TYR A 148 23.32 2.89 -0.93
N GLN A 149 22.83 2.52 0.26
CA GLN A 149 22.08 1.29 0.46
C GLN A 149 20.58 1.57 0.38
N ILE A 150 19.94 1.13 -0.70
CA ILE A 150 18.49 1.32 -0.89
C ILE A 150 17.63 0.33 -0.10
N GLN A 151 18.21 -0.71 0.45
CA GLN A 151 17.56 -1.72 1.30
C GLN A 151 18.45 -2.02 2.53
N PRO A 152 18.62 -1.05 3.44
CA PRO A 152 19.36 -1.29 4.69
C PRO A 152 18.52 -2.15 5.64
N PRO A 153 19.16 -2.79 6.65
CA PRO A 153 18.43 -3.37 7.77
C PRO A 153 17.51 -2.32 8.44
N LEU A 154 16.32 -2.74 8.90
CA LEU A 154 15.37 -1.81 9.55
C LEU A 154 15.96 -1.05 10.73
N ALA A 155 16.84 -1.68 11.52
CA ALA A 155 17.52 -1.01 12.63
C ALA A 155 18.36 0.20 12.15
N VAL A 156 19.02 0.08 10.99
CA VAL A 156 19.78 1.19 10.39
C VAL A 156 18.84 2.27 9.89
N PHE A 157 17.70 1.89 9.30
CA PHE A 157 16.68 2.82 8.87
C PHE A 157 16.11 3.64 10.03
N PHE A 158 15.71 2.98 11.13
CA PHE A 158 15.24 3.65 12.34
C PHE A 158 16.29 4.62 12.89
N GLN A 159 17.53 4.16 13.07
CA GLN A 159 18.62 4.99 13.57
C GLN A 159 18.88 6.21 12.67
N THR A 160 18.80 6.04 11.35
CA THR A 160 19.01 7.15 10.39
C THR A 160 17.90 8.19 10.52
N VAL A 161 16.63 7.78 10.61
CA VAL A 161 15.50 8.71 10.80
C VAL A 161 15.60 9.42 12.15
N GLU A 162 16.01 8.72 13.22
CA GLU A 162 16.21 9.32 14.55
C GLU A 162 17.32 10.36 14.55
N THR A 163 18.43 10.11 13.86
CA THR A 163 19.62 10.96 13.93
C THR A 163 19.66 12.05 12.87
N ALA A 164 19.26 11.75 11.64
CA ALA A 164 19.29 12.68 10.51
C ALA A 164 17.93 13.33 10.20
N GLY A 165 16.86 12.89 10.85
CA GLY A 165 15.49 13.36 10.59
C GLY A 165 14.84 12.77 9.33
N CYS A 166 15.60 12.16 8.43
CA CYS A 166 15.05 11.55 7.23
C CYS A 166 15.88 10.35 6.75
N ALA A 167 15.22 9.42 6.07
CA ALA A 167 15.86 8.38 5.27
C ALA A 167 14.95 8.01 4.09
N ILE A 168 15.53 7.64 2.95
CA ILE A 168 14.78 7.17 1.78
C ILE A 168 15.26 5.75 1.46
N ILE A 169 14.37 4.78 1.59
CA ILE A 169 14.66 3.36 1.32
C ILE A 169 13.64 2.75 0.37
N GLY A 170 13.94 1.57 -0.13
CA GLY A 170 13.00 0.70 -0.82
C GLY A 170 12.07 -0.06 0.12
N PRO A 171 10.99 -0.64 -0.40
CA PRO A 171 10.16 -1.53 0.39
C PRO A 171 11.00 -2.73 0.85
N THR A 172 10.83 -3.13 2.11
CA THR A 172 11.43 -4.36 2.64
C THR A 172 10.46 -5.52 2.49
N PRO A 173 10.94 -6.77 2.49
CA PRO A 173 10.06 -7.94 2.43
C PRO A 173 9.04 -8.01 3.57
N ASP A 174 9.32 -7.34 4.70
CA ASP A 174 8.49 -7.38 5.89
C ASP A 174 7.36 -6.35 5.88
N LEU A 175 7.44 -5.34 5.00
CA LEU A 175 6.44 -4.28 4.91
C LEU A 175 5.45 -4.56 3.78
N ALA A 176 4.20 -4.83 4.13
CA ALA A 176 3.11 -5.14 3.21
C ALA A 176 3.50 -6.22 2.15
N PRO A 177 3.97 -7.42 2.56
CA PRO A 177 4.45 -8.45 1.62
C PRO A 177 3.39 -8.90 0.61
N ALA A 178 2.11 -8.87 0.98
CA ALA A 178 1.03 -9.16 0.05
C ALA A 178 1.00 -8.20 -1.14
N ASP A 179 1.35 -6.91 -0.93
CA ASP A 179 1.46 -5.94 -2.03
C ASP A 179 2.58 -6.30 -2.99
N GLY A 180 3.75 -6.69 -2.47
CA GLY A 180 4.89 -7.07 -3.32
C GLY A 180 4.54 -8.21 -4.28
N ARG A 181 3.85 -9.25 -3.78
CA ARG A 181 3.40 -10.39 -4.61
C ARG A 181 2.30 -9.98 -5.59
N LEU A 182 1.28 -9.25 -5.11
CA LEU A 182 0.20 -8.77 -5.96
C LEU A 182 0.74 -7.89 -7.09
N TYR A 183 1.66 -6.98 -6.78
CA TYR A 183 2.27 -6.07 -7.75
C TYR A 183 3.02 -6.83 -8.85
N ALA A 184 3.83 -7.83 -8.49
CA ALA A 184 4.55 -8.66 -9.47
C ALA A 184 3.60 -9.38 -10.44
N ILE A 185 2.45 -9.85 -9.94
CA ILE A 185 1.43 -10.50 -10.77
C ILE A 185 0.69 -9.48 -11.65
N ARG A 186 0.41 -8.29 -11.12
CA ARG A 186 -0.24 -7.20 -11.89
C ARG A 186 0.60 -6.76 -13.09
N ASP A 187 1.92 -6.74 -12.94
CA ASP A 187 2.83 -6.36 -14.02
C ASP A 187 2.70 -7.29 -15.23
N VAL A 188 2.61 -8.60 -15.00
CA VAL A 188 2.49 -9.61 -16.08
C VAL A 188 1.06 -9.86 -16.55
N THR A 189 0.05 -9.35 -15.83
CA THR A 189 -1.38 -9.54 -16.17
C THR A 189 -2.04 -8.28 -16.74
N ALA A 190 -1.26 -7.22 -17.00
CA ALA A 190 -1.74 -5.94 -17.55
C ALA A 190 -2.89 -5.33 -16.71
N THR A 191 -2.70 -5.29 -15.38
CA THR A 191 -3.67 -4.72 -14.43
C THR A 191 -3.08 -3.60 -13.57
N VAL A 192 -1.94 -3.04 -14.01
CA VAL A 192 -1.18 -2.03 -13.24
C VAL A 192 -1.94 -0.72 -13.13
N GLU A 193 -2.71 -0.34 -14.17
CA GLU A 193 -3.45 0.93 -14.26
C GLU A 193 -4.76 0.99 -13.46
N SER A 194 -5.16 -0.09 -12.82
CA SER A 194 -6.37 -0.14 -11.98
C SER A 194 -6.28 0.82 -10.79
N VAL A 195 -7.12 1.87 -10.76
CA VAL A 195 -7.11 2.88 -9.69
C VAL A 195 -7.24 2.28 -8.29
N PRO A 196 -8.19 1.35 -8.00
CA PRO A 196 -8.26 0.73 -6.68
C PRO A 196 -6.97 -0.02 -6.29
N LEU A 197 -6.37 -0.75 -7.22
CA LEU A 197 -5.16 -1.51 -6.96
C LEU A 197 -3.92 -0.60 -6.81
N ILE A 198 -3.84 0.51 -7.56
CA ILE A 198 -2.82 1.55 -7.36
C ILE A 198 -2.95 2.15 -5.96
N THR A 199 -4.19 2.54 -5.60
CA THR A 199 -4.51 3.15 -4.31
C THR A 199 -4.10 2.24 -3.16
N ALA A 200 -4.52 0.97 -3.18
CA ALA A 200 -4.21 0.01 -2.13
C ALA A 200 -2.69 -0.27 -2.05
N SER A 201 -2.02 -0.42 -3.19
CA SER A 201 -0.57 -0.65 -3.25
C SER A 201 0.24 0.51 -2.66
N ILE A 202 -0.11 1.75 -2.95
CA ILE A 202 0.58 2.91 -2.39
C ILE A 202 0.31 3.02 -0.89
N LEU A 203 -0.97 3.00 -0.50
CA LEU A 203 -1.38 3.30 0.87
C LEU A 203 -1.03 2.20 1.86
N SER A 204 -1.03 0.92 1.48
CA SER A 204 -0.62 -0.16 2.37
C SER A 204 0.80 0.05 2.92
N LYS A 205 1.75 0.41 2.05
CA LYS A 205 3.13 0.73 2.44
C LYS A 205 3.23 2.01 3.27
N LYS A 206 2.43 3.03 2.95
CA LYS A 206 2.43 4.30 3.71
C LYS A 206 1.82 4.15 5.09
N LEU A 207 0.77 3.37 5.22
CA LEU A 207 0.20 2.99 6.51
C LEU A 207 1.17 2.13 7.33
N ALA A 208 1.84 1.16 6.68
CA ALA A 208 2.86 0.34 7.33
C ALA A 208 4.08 1.16 7.81
N SER A 209 4.32 2.34 7.22
CA SER A 209 5.41 3.24 7.64
C SER A 209 5.14 4.00 8.94
N GLY A 210 3.93 3.91 9.54
CA GLY A 210 3.60 4.53 10.83
C GLY A 210 3.53 6.06 10.81
N LEU A 211 3.00 6.66 9.75
CA LEU A 211 2.95 8.10 9.50
C LEU A 211 1.82 8.80 10.28
N ASP A 212 2.05 10.06 10.67
CA ASP A 212 1.02 10.98 11.17
C ASP A 212 0.25 11.66 10.03
N ALA A 213 0.94 11.93 8.90
CA ALA A 213 0.32 12.53 7.73
C ALA A 213 1.09 12.19 6.45
N LEU A 214 0.36 12.24 5.33
CA LEU A 214 0.87 11.95 3.99
C LEU A 214 0.45 13.05 3.00
N VAL A 215 1.37 13.45 2.14
CA VAL A 215 1.07 14.28 0.96
C VAL A 215 1.22 13.44 -0.30
N MET A 216 0.18 13.39 -1.12
CA MET A 216 0.20 12.74 -2.41
C MET A 216 0.51 13.76 -3.51
N ASP A 217 1.60 13.53 -4.21
CA ASP A 217 2.08 14.35 -5.33
C ASP A 217 1.65 13.67 -6.64
N ILE A 218 0.47 14.05 -7.14
CA ILE A 218 -0.12 13.45 -8.33
C ILE A 218 0.41 14.15 -9.57
N LYS A 219 1.28 13.46 -10.30
CA LYS A 219 1.89 13.98 -11.51
C LYS A 219 0.93 13.88 -12.71
N THR A 220 0.89 14.93 -13.52
CA THR A 220 0.10 15.01 -14.76
C THR A 220 0.95 15.52 -15.91
N GLY A 221 0.45 15.42 -17.12
CA GLY A 221 1.14 15.85 -18.34
C GLY A 221 1.93 14.74 -19.03
N ASN A 222 2.61 15.06 -20.10
CA ASN A 222 3.21 14.11 -21.02
C ASN A 222 4.38 13.26 -20.45
N GLY A 223 4.94 13.68 -19.31
CA GLY A 223 5.98 12.91 -18.61
C GLY A 223 5.45 12.06 -17.44
N ALA A 224 4.17 12.14 -17.13
CA ALA A 224 3.57 11.43 -16.01
C ALA A 224 3.05 10.05 -16.40
N VAL A 225 2.92 9.15 -15.40
CA VAL A 225 2.26 7.84 -15.57
C VAL A 225 0.76 8.02 -15.84
N THR A 226 0.16 9.09 -15.28
CA THR A 226 -1.25 9.46 -15.50
C THR A 226 -1.29 10.82 -16.18
N PRO A 227 -1.20 10.90 -17.53
CA PRO A 227 -1.07 12.17 -18.23
C PRO A 227 -2.30 13.07 -18.12
N GLU A 228 -3.50 12.47 -18.11
CA GLU A 228 -4.76 13.19 -18.16
C GLU A 228 -5.17 13.73 -16.78
N MET A 229 -5.51 15.02 -16.70
CA MET A 229 -5.90 15.69 -15.47
C MET A 229 -7.14 15.05 -14.80
N SER A 230 -8.11 14.61 -15.58
CA SER A 230 -9.32 13.94 -15.06
C SER A 230 -9.01 12.60 -14.40
N ALA A 231 -8.14 11.80 -15.01
CA ALA A 231 -7.69 10.53 -14.44
C ALA A 231 -6.82 10.75 -13.18
N ALA A 232 -5.97 11.77 -13.18
CA ALA A 232 -5.19 12.17 -12.03
C ALA A 232 -6.08 12.63 -10.86
N GLY A 233 -7.14 13.39 -11.14
CA GLY A 233 -8.15 13.79 -10.15
C GLY A 233 -8.85 12.57 -9.53
N THR A 234 -9.30 11.61 -10.36
CA THR A 234 -9.91 10.36 -9.88
C THR A 234 -8.96 9.57 -8.97
N LEU A 235 -7.69 9.48 -9.33
CA LEU A 235 -6.67 8.82 -8.49
C LEU A 235 -6.45 9.57 -7.17
N ALA A 236 -6.37 10.91 -7.22
CA ALA A 236 -6.22 11.74 -6.03
C ALA A 236 -7.38 11.55 -5.04
N GLU A 237 -8.62 11.59 -5.53
CA GLU A 237 -9.82 11.34 -4.72
C GLU A 237 -9.82 9.93 -4.11
N SER A 238 -9.47 8.91 -4.88
CA SER A 238 -9.36 7.54 -4.39
C SER A 238 -8.34 7.42 -3.26
N LEU A 239 -7.15 8.01 -3.42
CA LEU A 239 -6.08 7.99 -2.43
C LEU A 239 -6.49 8.71 -1.13
N VAL A 240 -7.00 9.94 -1.23
CA VAL A 240 -7.39 10.73 -0.05
C VAL A 240 -8.54 10.07 0.71
N ASN A 241 -9.59 9.62 -0.01
CA ASN A 241 -10.74 8.95 0.60
C ASN A 241 -10.37 7.62 1.28
N THR A 242 -9.55 6.80 0.62
CA THR A 242 -9.12 5.51 1.17
C THR A 242 -8.19 5.70 2.37
N ALA A 243 -7.23 6.63 2.30
CA ALA A 243 -6.35 6.95 3.41
C ALA A 243 -7.13 7.46 4.64
N GLY A 244 -8.10 8.35 4.43
CA GLY A 244 -8.98 8.85 5.50
C GLY A 244 -9.79 7.73 6.19
N ARG A 245 -10.30 6.76 5.41
CA ARG A 245 -10.98 5.57 5.95
C ARG A 245 -10.04 4.65 6.73
N ALA A 246 -8.77 4.60 6.35
CA ALA A 246 -7.73 3.84 7.03
C ALA A 246 -7.07 4.62 8.20
N GLY A 247 -7.56 5.82 8.53
CA GLY A 247 -7.10 6.63 9.67
C GLY A 247 -5.83 7.46 9.40
N LEU A 248 -5.37 7.58 8.15
CA LEU A 248 -4.20 8.39 7.80
C LEU A 248 -4.63 9.74 7.24
N LYS A 249 -4.19 10.83 7.90
CA LYS A 249 -4.41 12.19 7.40
C LYS A 249 -3.65 12.38 6.08
N THR A 250 -4.37 12.60 4.99
CA THR A 250 -3.78 12.68 3.65
C THR A 250 -4.36 13.83 2.85
N THR A 251 -3.51 14.49 2.07
CA THR A 251 -3.89 15.49 1.07
C THR A 251 -3.21 15.17 -0.26
N ALA A 252 -3.80 15.62 -1.38
CA ALA A 252 -3.27 15.47 -2.72
C ALA A 252 -3.31 16.81 -3.46
#